data_998c20d0295142647cdae3a05225672c
#
_entry.id   998c20d0295142647cdae3a05225672c
#
_cell.length_a   1.000
_cell.length_b   1.000
_cell.length_c   1.000
_cell.angle_alpha   90.00
_cell.angle_beta   90.00
_cell.angle_gamma   90.00
#
_symmetry.space_group_name_H-M   'P 1'
#
loop_
_entity.id
_entity.type
_entity.pdbx_description
1 polymer ?
#
loop_
_entity_poly.entity_id
_entity_poly.type
_entity_poly.pdbx_seq_one_letter_code
_entity_poly.pdbx_strand_id
1 'polypeptide(L)'
;MNLPINKQTVLITGAGRGLGSSISKSFHREGAKVIINYRKSYESAKRLSDSLGDKATLIKGDIRNKEEVLQMSKELSDQKIIINTIVHNAINDYKFNGEQRKKIDEIKWQDFQNQIETSQKGFLNLLNTFAPKMREDNFGRFITVGTNLFQNPVVPYHDYTAAKGGLLSITRTAAIDLGQFNITVNMISGGLLKITDAS
;
A
#
# COMPACT_ATOMS: atom_id res chain seq x y z
N MET A 1 16.25 14.60 -10.14
CA MET A 1 15.72 15.76 -9.38
C MET A 1 15.09 15.22 -8.11
N ASN A 2 15.29 15.85 -6.96
CA ASN A 2 14.66 15.38 -5.72
C ASN A 2 13.43 16.25 -5.44
N LEU A 3 12.21 15.68 -5.45
CA LEU A 3 10.99 16.39 -5.17
C LEU A 3 10.75 16.40 -3.65
N PRO A 4 10.72 17.57 -2.97
CA PRO A 4 10.49 17.60 -1.53
C PRO A 4 9.09 17.13 -1.16
N ILE A 5 8.92 16.60 0.05
CA ILE A 5 7.66 15.95 0.49
C ILE A 5 6.44 16.86 0.32
N ASN A 6 6.57 18.16 0.63
CA ASN A 6 5.48 19.13 0.51
C ASN A 6 5.05 19.44 -0.94
N LYS A 7 5.77 18.94 -1.93
CA LYS A 7 5.42 18.99 -3.36
C LYS A 7 4.89 17.66 -3.88
N GLN A 8 4.90 16.63 -3.06
CA GLN A 8 4.45 15.28 -3.46
C GLN A 8 2.95 15.10 -3.28
N THR A 9 2.39 14.29 -4.16
CA THR A 9 1.04 13.73 -4.02
C THR A 9 1.16 12.23 -3.76
N VAL A 10 0.71 11.81 -2.60
CA VAL A 10 0.94 10.47 -2.05
C VAL A 10 -0.35 9.67 -2.04
N LEU A 11 -0.42 8.60 -2.83
CA LEU A 11 -1.51 7.62 -2.77
C LEU A 11 -1.20 6.57 -1.70
N ILE A 12 -2.07 6.44 -0.71
CA ILE A 12 -1.93 5.43 0.35
C ILE A 12 -3.08 4.43 0.21
N THR A 13 -2.75 3.16 -0.03
CA THR A 13 -3.76 2.11 -0.14
C THR A 13 -4.19 1.61 1.23
N GLY A 14 -5.51 1.34 1.40
CA GLY A 14 -6.06 0.95 2.69
C GLY A 14 -5.89 2.04 3.77
N ALA A 15 -6.01 3.31 3.38
CA ALA A 15 -5.69 4.46 4.22
C ALA A 15 -6.74 4.80 5.28
N GLY A 16 -7.95 4.26 5.18
CA GLY A 16 -9.09 4.69 6.02
C GLY A 16 -8.97 4.38 7.51
N ARG A 17 -8.05 3.50 7.93
CA ARG A 17 -7.89 3.08 9.33
C ARG A 17 -6.47 2.62 9.64
N GLY A 18 -6.21 2.36 10.92
CA GLY A 18 -4.97 1.74 11.41
C GLY A 18 -3.70 2.45 10.92
N LEU A 19 -2.72 1.65 10.49
CA LEU A 19 -1.43 2.15 10.01
C LEU A 19 -1.58 3.09 8.81
N GLY A 20 -2.47 2.77 7.86
CA GLY A 20 -2.69 3.61 6.69
C GLY A 20 -3.18 5.01 7.04
N SER A 21 -4.06 5.14 8.04
CA SER A 21 -4.50 6.44 8.57
C SER A 21 -3.35 7.21 9.22
N SER A 22 -2.49 6.54 9.99
CA SER A 22 -1.31 7.16 10.61
C SER A 22 -0.29 7.63 9.57
N ILE A 23 -0.06 6.84 8.52
CA ILE A 23 0.79 7.22 7.39
C ILE A 23 0.23 8.46 6.69
N SER A 24 -1.09 8.48 6.42
CA SER A 24 -1.76 9.63 5.78
C SER A 24 -1.57 10.92 6.59
N LYS A 25 -1.80 10.85 7.90
CA LYS A 25 -1.59 11.98 8.81
C LYS A 25 -0.13 12.47 8.81
N SER A 26 0.83 11.52 8.76
CA SER A 26 2.25 11.88 8.76
C SER A 26 2.65 12.59 7.45
N PHE A 27 2.27 12.08 6.28
CA PHE A 27 2.54 12.77 5.03
C PHE A 27 1.86 14.14 4.94
N HIS A 28 0.62 14.24 5.41
CA HIS A 28 -0.11 15.50 5.47
C HIS A 28 0.61 16.53 6.35
N ARG A 29 1.08 16.11 7.54
CA ARG A 29 1.85 16.99 8.44
C ARG A 29 3.13 17.53 7.80
N GLU A 30 3.79 16.74 6.95
CA GLU A 30 4.96 17.16 6.16
C GLU A 30 4.57 18.00 4.93
N GLY A 31 3.29 18.31 4.74
CA GLY A 31 2.78 19.22 3.70
C GLY A 31 2.38 18.54 2.39
N ALA A 32 2.52 17.23 2.25
CA ALA A 32 2.11 16.51 1.04
C ALA A 32 0.60 16.56 0.80
N LYS A 33 0.18 16.44 -0.46
CA LYS A 33 -1.19 16.08 -0.82
C LYS A 33 -1.38 14.59 -0.59
N VAL A 34 -2.49 14.19 0.01
CA VAL A 34 -2.75 12.79 0.39
C VAL A 34 -3.98 12.26 -0.34
N ILE A 35 -3.83 11.16 -1.05
CA ILE A 35 -4.92 10.44 -1.69
C ILE A 35 -5.22 9.20 -0.84
N ILE A 36 -6.39 9.21 -0.22
CA ILE A 36 -6.86 8.19 0.72
C ILE A 36 -7.63 7.14 -0.07
N ASN A 37 -6.96 6.02 -0.42
CA ASN A 37 -7.65 4.91 -1.06
C ASN A 37 -8.36 4.04 -0.02
N TYR A 38 -9.58 3.68 -0.33
CA TYR A 38 -10.39 2.74 0.45
C TYR A 38 -11.15 1.78 -0.47
N ARG A 39 -11.51 0.61 0.06
CA ARG A 39 -12.34 -0.39 -0.64
C ARG A 39 -13.76 -0.42 -0.06
N LYS A 40 -13.89 -0.70 1.22
CA LYS A 40 -15.16 -0.86 1.93
C LYS A 40 -15.39 0.19 3.03
N SER A 41 -14.32 0.72 3.61
CA SER A 41 -14.34 1.57 4.82
C SER A 41 -14.57 3.06 4.50
N TYR A 42 -15.66 3.38 3.79
CA TYR A 42 -15.96 4.76 3.39
C TYR A 42 -16.03 5.72 4.57
N GLU A 43 -16.80 5.39 5.61
CA GLU A 43 -17.03 6.28 6.74
C GLU A 43 -15.74 6.65 7.49
N SER A 44 -14.83 5.69 7.68
CA SER A 44 -13.57 5.98 8.33
C SER A 44 -12.60 6.76 7.43
N ALA A 45 -12.60 6.45 6.13
CA ALA A 45 -11.83 7.20 5.15
C ALA A 45 -12.33 8.64 5.02
N LYS A 46 -13.65 8.85 5.03
CA LYS A 46 -14.30 10.17 5.00
C LYS A 46 -13.93 11.00 6.23
N ARG A 47 -14.09 10.44 7.44
CA ARG A 47 -13.64 11.14 8.67
C ARG A 47 -12.17 11.53 8.64
N LEU A 48 -11.31 10.64 8.13
CA LEU A 48 -9.88 10.96 7.97
C LEU A 48 -9.70 12.13 6.99
N SER A 49 -10.31 12.07 5.81
CA SER A 49 -10.22 13.11 4.80
C SER A 49 -10.69 14.47 5.35
N ASP A 50 -11.83 14.49 6.04
CA ASP A 50 -12.38 15.72 6.63
C ASP A 50 -11.43 16.30 7.70
N SER A 51 -10.76 15.44 8.46
CA SER A 51 -9.79 15.88 9.47
C SER A 51 -8.49 16.45 8.88
N LEU A 52 -8.16 16.09 7.62
CA LEU A 52 -6.98 16.56 6.91
C LEU A 52 -7.27 17.77 5.98
N GLY A 53 -8.55 18.04 5.69
CA GLY A 53 -8.97 19.21 4.89
C GLY A 53 -8.58 19.13 3.42
N ASP A 54 -8.34 20.29 2.80
CA ASP A 54 -8.23 20.46 1.34
C ASP A 54 -7.05 19.71 0.67
N LYS A 55 -6.08 19.26 1.45
CA LYS A 55 -4.95 18.47 0.93
C LYS A 55 -5.21 16.96 0.91
N ALA A 56 -6.41 16.53 1.27
CA ALA A 56 -6.80 15.12 1.26
C ALA A 56 -7.93 14.88 0.26
N THR A 57 -7.76 13.86 -0.58
CA THR A 57 -8.76 13.41 -1.56
C THR A 57 -9.07 11.94 -1.34
N LEU A 58 -10.36 11.58 -1.40
CA LEU A 58 -10.81 10.20 -1.33
C LEU A 58 -10.78 9.56 -2.72
N ILE A 59 -10.37 8.31 -2.78
CA ILE A 59 -10.51 7.48 -3.98
C ILE A 59 -10.94 6.06 -3.62
N LYS A 60 -12.05 5.61 -4.17
CA LYS A 60 -12.54 4.24 -3.99
C LYS A 60 -11.88 3.32 -5.02
N GLY A 61 -11.44 2.12 -4.60
CA GLY A 61 -10.99 1.08 -5.50
C GLY A 61 -10.35 -0.09 -4.76
N ASP A 62 -10.58 -1.28 -5.31
CA ASP A 62 -9.92 -2.52 -4.89
C ASP A 62 -8.64 -2.71 -5.72
N ILE A 63 -7.50 -2.59 -5.08
CA ILE A 63 -6.20 -2.73 -5.77
C ILE A 63 -5.96 -4.11 -6.39
N ARG A 64 -6.70 -5.14 -5.97
CA ARG A 64 -6.65 -6.49 -6.56
C ARG A 64 -7.30 -6.55 -7.94
N ASN A 65 -8.16 -5.58 -8.24
CA ASN A 65 -8.84 -5.44 -9.53
C ASN A 65 -8.12 -4.40 -10.38
N LYS A 66 -7.56 -4.83 -11.52
CA LYS A 66 -6.79 -3.98 -12.43
C LYS A 66 -7.65 -2.86 -13.02
N GLU A 67 -8.88 -3.17 -13.37
CA GLU A 67 -9.83 -2.22 -13.97
C GLU A 67 -10.17 -1.10 -12.98
N GLU A 68 -10.36 -1.44 -11.69
CA GLU A 68 -10.61 -0.43 -10.65
C GLU A 68 -9.37 0.45 -10.42
N VAL A 69 -8.15 -0.09 -10.48
CA VAL A 69 -6.92 0.71 -10.37
C VAL A 69 -6.76 1.65 -11.56
N LEU A 70 -7.07 1.20 -12.77
CA LEU A 70 -7.09 2.05 -13.96
C LEU A 70 -8.14 3.17 -13.84
N GLN A 71 -9.33 2.84 -13.34
CA GLN A 71 -10.39 3.82 -13.09
C GLN A 71 -9.95 4.88 -12.05
N MET A 72 -9.33 4.45 -10.95
CA MET A 72 -8.75 5.37 -9.96
C MET A 72 -7.75 6.33 -10.61
N SER A 73 -6.84 5.81 -11.43
CA SER A 73 -5.85 6.63 -12.14
C SER A 73 -6.50 7.65 -13.06
N LYS A 74 -7.55 7.24 -13.79
CA LYS A 74 -8.31 8.12 -14.67
C LYS A 74 -9.02 9.22 -13.89
N GLU A 75 -9.76 8.89 -12.83
CA GLU A 75 -10.45 9.87 -11.97
C GLU A 75 -9.50 10.91 -11.38
N LEU A 76 -8.31 10.50 -10.95
CA LEU A 76 -7.29 11.42 -10.46
C LEU A 76 -6.74 12.32 -11.58
N SER A 77 -6.50 11.75 -12.75
CA SER A 77 -6.03 12.50 -13.93
C SER A 77 -7.06 13.54 -14.40
N ASP A 78 -8.34 13.19 -14.43
CA ASP A 78 -9.44 14.12 -14.78
C ASP A 78 -9.52 15.31 -13.81
N GLN A 79 -9.12 15.10 -12.54
CA GLN A 79 -8.96 16.14 -11.52
C GLN A 79 -7.59 16.87 -11.58
N LYS A 80 -6.75 16.57 -12.57
CA LYS A 80 -5.38 17.10 -12.69
C LYS A 80 -4.48 16.77 -11.48
N ILE A 81 -4.74 15.63 -10.85
CA ILE A 81 -3.94 15.10 -9.73
C ILE A 81 -2.93 14.09 -10.28
N ILE A 82 -1.65 14.40 -10.15
CA ILE A 82 -0.55 13.53 -10.58
C ILE A 82 0.03 12.84 -9.35
N ILE A 83 -0.03 11.51 -9.33
CA ILE A 83 0.56 10.68 -8.27
C ILE A 83 2.04 10.48 -8.55
N ASN A 84 2.88 10.83 -7.60
CA ASN A 84 4.33 10.63 -7.68
C ASN A 84 4.91 9.81 -6.51
N THR A 85 4.08 9.50 -5.52
CA THR A 85 4.46 8.60 -4.41
C THR A 85 3.30 7.67 -4.09
N ILE A 86 3.58 6.38 -3.94
CA ILE A 86 2.58 5.36 -3.60
C ILE A 86 3.05 4.59 -2.38
N VAL A 87 2.19 4.49 -1.37
CA VAL A 87 2.38 3.61 -0.22
C VAL A 87 1.41 2.43 -0.33
N HIS A 88 1.96 1.26 -0.66
CA HIS A 88 1.20 0.01 -0.68
C HIS A 88 1.10 -0.56 0.74
N ASN A 89 0.05 -0.13 1.44
CA ASN A 89 -0.23 -0.50 2.81
C ASN A 89 -1.40 -1.49 2.93
N ALA A 90 -2.33 -1.50 1.96
CA ALA A 90 -3.51 -2.36 2.02
C ALA A 90 -3.15 -3.82 2.30
N ILE A 91 -3.89 -4.40 3.22
CA ILE A 91 -3.85 -5.84 3.53
C ILE A 91 -5.27 -6.40 3.39
N ASN A 92 -5.43 -7.70 3.16
CA ASN A 92 -6.73 -8.33 3.23
C ASN A 92 -7.23 -8.34 4.68
N ASP A 93 -8.53 -8.63 4.89
CA ASP A 93 -9.06 -8.79 6.24
C ASP A 93 -8.29 -9.94 6.95
N TYR A 94 -7.35 -9.57 7.81
CA TYR A 94 -6.44 -10.47 8.50
C TYR A 94 -6.43 -10.17 9.99
N LYS A 95 -6.42 -11.22 10.80
CA LYS A 95 -6.32 -11.10 12.27
C LYS A 95 -5.03 -11.76 12.74
N PHE A 96 -4.24 -11.02 13.48
CA PHE A 96 -3.06 -11.53 14.16
C PHE A 96 -3.47 -12.15 15.50
N ASN A 97 -4.05 -13.35 15.43
CA ASN A 97 -4.69 -14.04 16.56
C ASN A 97 -3.77 -15.03 17.30
N GLY A 98 -2.47 -14.94 17.10
CA GLY A 98 -1.45 -15.69 17.85
C GLY A 98 -1.66 -17.20 17.78
N GLU A 99 -1.91 -17.82 18.92
CA GLU A 99 -2.08 -19.28 19.03
C GLU A 99 -3.36 -19.82 18.36
N GLN A 100 -4.36 -18.97 18.13
CA GLN A 100 -5.60 -19.35 17.42
C GLN A 100 -5.46 -19.33 15.89
N ARG A 101 -4.25 -19.03 15.36
CA ARG A 101 -3.99 -19.08 13.92
C ARG A 101 -4.12 -20.51 13.41
N LYS A 102 -4.43 -20.66 12.12
CA LYS A 102 -4.34 -21.95 11.43
C LYS A 102 -2.90 -22.48 11.46
N LYS A 103 -2.74 -23.75 11.78
CA LYS A 103 -1.44 -24.43 11.74
C LYS A 103 -1.13 -24.85 10.31
N ILE A 104 0.11 -25.31 10.04
CA ILE A 104 0.57 -25.62 8.69
C ILE A 104 -0.25 -26.74 8.01
N ASP A 105 -0.77 -27.65 8.77
CA ASP A 105 -1.60 -28.77 8.33
C ASP A 105 -3.10 -28.45 8.23
N GLU A 106 -3.52 -27.27 8.69
CA GLU A 106 -4.90 -26.77 8.66
C GLU A 106 -5.13 -25.71 7.59
N ILE A 107 -4.06 -24.99 7.20
CA ILE A 107 -4.16 -23.87 6.27
C ILE A 107 -4.40 -24.36 4.85
N LYS A 108 -5.23 -23.66 4.10
CA LYS A 108 -5.61 -24.00 2.72
C LYS A 108 -4.96 -23.08 1.71
N TRP A 109 -4.82 -23.55 0.48
CA TRP A 109 -4.31 -22.72 -0.62
C TRP A 109 -5.09 -21.40 -0.81
N GLN A 110 -6.41 -21.44 -0.59
CA GLN A 110 -7.24 -20.22 -0.66
C GLN A 110 -6.81 -19.15 0.35
N ASP A 111 -6.30 -19.53 1.52
CA ASP A 111 -5.79 -18.56 2.51
C ASP A 111 -4.55 -17.85 1.94
N PHE A 112 -3.63 -18.59 1.32
CA PHE A 112 -2.48 -18.04 0.60
C PHE A 112 -2.90 -17.13 -0.54
N GLN A 113 -3.81 -17.58 -1.42
CA GLN A 113 -4.29 -16.78 -2.55
C GLN A 113 -4.85 -15.43 -2.10
N ASN A 114 -5.65 -15.41 -1.05
CA ASN A 114 -6.24 -14.19 -0.51
C ASN A 114 -5.17 -13.16 -0.09
N GLN A 115 -4.06 -13.60 0.51
CA GLN A 115 -2.96 -12.74 0.91
C GLN A 115 -2.10 -12.30 -0.30
N ILE A 116 -1.82 -13.23 -1.21
CA ILE A 116 -1.07 -12.97 -2.45
C ILE A 116 -1.79 -11.95 -3.33
N GLU A 117 -3.10 -12.08 -3.50
CA GLU A 117 -3.88 -11.14 -4.31
C GLU A 117 -3.78 -9.71 -3.82
N THR A 118 -3.85 -9.49 -2.52
CA THR A 118 -3.75 -8.13 -1.99
C THR A 118 -2.30 -7.63 -2.00
N SER A 119 -1.36 -8.45 -1.54
CA SER A 119 0.04 -8.03 -1.38
C SER A 119 0.79 -7.94 -2.71
N GLN A 120 0.71 -8.98 -3.55
CA GLN A 120 1.52 -9.08 -4.76
C GLN A 120 0.77 -8.57 -5.99
N LYS A 121 -0.41 -9.13 -6.30
CA LYS A 121 -1.22 -8.69 -7.45
C LYS A 121 -1.64 -7.24 -7.30
N GLY A 122 -2.07 -6.81 -6.10
CA GLY A 122 -2.40 -5.42 -5.83
C GLY A 122 -1.22 -4.47 -6.09
N PHE A 123 -0.02 -4.84 -5.65
CA PHE A 123 1.17 -4.03 -5.91
C PHE A 123 1.56 -4.01 -7.39
N LEU A 124 1.45 -5.15 -8.09
CA LEU A 124 1.70 -5.23 -9.52
C LEU A 124 0.73 -4.33 -10.31
N ASN A 125 -0.56 -4.31 -9.95
CA ASN A 125 -1.55 -3.42 -10.56
C ASN A 125 -1.19 -1.94 -10.38
N LEU A 126 -0.72 -1.56 -9.18
CA LEU A 126 -0.25 -0.19 -8.91
C LEU A 126 1.00 0.16 -9.74
N LEU A 127 1.99 -0.74 -9.81
CA LEU A 127 3.19 -0.55 -10.65
C LEU A 127 2.81 -0.35 -12.11
N ASN A 128 2.00 -1.26 -12.68
CA ASN A 128 1.60 -1.22 -14.08
C ASN A 128 0.83 0.05 -14.45
N THR A 129 0.04 0.58 -13.51
CA THR A 129 -0.80 1.75 -13.77
C THR A 129 -0.04 3.06 -13.61
N PHE A 130 0.80 3.18 -12.59
CA PHE A 130 1.40 4.48 -12.24
C PHE A 130 2.86 4.64 -12.67
N ALA A 131 3.63 3.54 -12.80
CA ALA A 131 5.02 3.65 -13.21
C ALA A 131 5.24 4.27 -14.61
N PRO A 132 4.38 4.05 -15.62
CA PRO A 132 4.55 4.71 -16.93
C PRO A 132 4.62 6.23 -16.82
N LYS A 133 3.70 6.86 -16.11
CA LYS A 133 3.71 8.32 -15.91
C LYS A 133 4.90 8.79 -15.09
N MET A 134 5.27 8.05 -14.04
CA MET A 134 6.47 8.35 -13.24
C MET A 134 7.77 8.25 -14.06
N ARG A 135 7.83 7.34 -15.06
CA ARG A 135 8.98 7.27 -16.01
C ARG A 135 9.06 8.53 -16.88
N GLU A 136 7.94 8.97 -17.45
CA GLU A 136 7.88 10.23 -18.21
C GLU A 136 8.34 11.42 -17.39
N ASP A 137 7.92 11.49 -16.13
CA ASP A 137 8.25 12.59 -15.21
C ASP A 137 9.69 12.45 -14.62
N ASN A 138 10.38 11.34 -14.88
CA ASN A 138 11.67 10.96 -14.32
C ASN A 138 11.71 11.11 -12.79
N PHE A 139 10.61 10.75 -12.12
CA PHE A 139 10.45 10.76 -10.67
C PHE A 139 9.31 9.85 -10.22
N GLY A 140 9.57 9.01 -9.23
CA GLY A 140 8.53 8.21 -8.58
C GLY A 140 9.05 7.56 -7.30
N ARG A 141 8.10 7.27 -6.38
CA ARG A 141 8.40 6.58 -5.12
C ARG A 141 7.34 5.52 -4.87
N PHE A 142 7.75 4.26 -4.79
CA PHE A 142 6.91 3.17 -4.32
C PHE A 142 7.44 2.69 -2.97
N ILE A 143 6.57 2.64 -1.99
CA ILE A 143 6.86 2.17 -0.64
C ILE A 143 5.92 1.03 -0.32
N THR A 144 6.45 -0.15 -0.01
CA THR A 144 5.65 -1.31 0.39
C THR A 144 5.76 -1.53 1.89
N VAL A 145 4.66 -1.92 2.52
CA VAL A 145 4.63 -2.29 3.93
C VAL A 145 4.84 -3.80 4.03
N GLY A 146 6.03 -4.17 4.52
CA GLY A 146 6.46 -5.56 4.76
C GLY A 146 6.20 -6.01 6.19
N THR A 147 6.97 -7.01 6.61
CA THR A 147 6.97 -7.57 7.97
C THR A 147 8.36 -8.10 8.30
N ASN A 148 8.71 -8.14 9.57
CA ASN A 148 9.92 -8.81 10.03
C ASN A 148 9.76 -10.35 10.14
N LEU A 149 8.54 -10.86 10.02
CA LEU A 149 8.24 -12.30 10.22
C LEU A 149 8.89 -13.21 9.16
N PHE A 150 9.23 -12.70 7.96
CA PHE A 150 9.94 -13.52 6.98
C PHE A 150 11.44 -13.69 7.33
N GLN A 151 11.99 -12.86 8.20
CA GLN A 151 13.36 -13.00 8.73
C GLN A 151 13.35 -13.73 10.08
N ASN A 152 12.38 -13.40 10.94
CA ASN A 152 12.25 -13.96 12.28
C ASN A 152 10.78 -14.31 12.57
N PRO A 153 10.33 -15.55 12.26
CA PRO A 153 8.93 -15.97 12.34
C PRO A 153 8.52 -16.34 13.79
N VAL A 154 8.61 -15.38 14.71
CA VAL A 154 8.23 -15.55 16.12
C VAL A 154 6.79 -16.05 16.32
N VAL A 155 5.90 -15.72 15.37
CA VAL A 155 4.56 -16.31 15.24
C VAL A 155 4.38 -16.70 13.76
N PRO A 156 4.24 -17.99 13.43
CA PRO A 156 4.23 -18.46 12.05
C PRO A 156 2.85 -18.27 11.38
N TYR A 157 2.60 -17.06 10.92
CA TYR A 157 1.48 -16.73 10.03
C TYR A 157 1.86 -17.07 8.59
N HIS A 158 1.62 -18.33 8.18
CA HIS A 158 2.16 -18.94 6.97
C HIS A 158 1.79 -18.17 5.69
N ASP A 159 0.50 -17.94 5.47
CA ASP A 159 -0.06 -17.23 4.31
C ASP A 159 0.40 -15.78 4.22
N TYR A 160 0.29 -15.07 5.33
CA TYR A 160 0.70 -13.67 5.44
C TYR A 160 2.20 -13.51 5.19
N THR A 161 3.02 -14.32 5.86
CA THR A 161 4.48 -14.23 5.75
C THR A 161 4.96 -14.58 4.34
N ALA A 162 4.38 -15.63 3.72
CA ALA A 162 4.69 -16.00 2.33
C ALA A 162 4.32 -14.88 1.35
N ALA A 163 3.13 -14.28 1.50
CA ALA A 163 2.71 -13.17 0.64
C ALA A 163 3.62 -11.94 0.77
N LYS A 164 4.05 -11.62 2.00
CA LYS A 164 4.99 -10.52 2.24
C LYS A 164 6.42 -10.82 1.76
N GLY A 165 6.85 -12.08 1.81
CA GLY A 165 8.12 -12.53 1.21
C GLY A 165 8.13 -12.34 -0.31
N GLY A 166 7.05 -12.74 -0.99
CA GLY A 166 6.88 -12.48 -2.43
C GLY A 166 6.81 -10.98 -2.76
N LEU A 167 6.15 -10.19 -1.93
CA LEU A 167 6.14 -8.72 -2.08
C LEU A 167 7.55 -8.13 -1.96
N LEU A 168 8.40 -8.64 -1.04
CA LEU A 168 9.80 -8.22 -0.94
C LEU A 168 10.56 -8.52 -2.24
N SER A 169 10.36 -9.70 -2.83
CA SER A 169 10.98 -10.05 -4.11
C SER A 169 10.58 -9.08 -5.21
N ILE A 170 9.27 -8.80 -5.39
CA ILE A 170 8.77 -7.84 -6.37
C ILE A 170 9.33 -6.44 -6.11
N THR A 171 9.40 -6.01 -4.85
CA THR A 171 9.98 -4.71 -4.47
C THR A 171 11.43 -4.57 -4.98
N ARG A 172 12.25 -5.61 -4.78
CA ARG A 172 13.66 -5.61 -5.21
C ARG A 172 13.81 -5.61 -6.72
N THR A 173 13.09 -6.46 -7.43
CA THR A 173 13.18 -6.53 -8.90
C THR A 173 12.65 -5.26 -9.56
N ALA A 174 11.54 -4.71 -9.09
CA ALA A 174 11.01 -3.44 -9.57
C ALA A 174 11.96 -2.25 -9.29
N ALA A 175 12.72 -2.28 -8.18
CA ALA A 175 13.73 -1.26 -7.90
C ALA A 175 14.85 -1.23 -8.94
N ILE A 176 15.26 -2.41 -9.45
CA ILE A 176 16.28 -2.52 -10.50
C ILE A 176 15.72 -1.97 -11.82
N ASP A 177 14.51 -2.40 -12.23
CA ASP A 177 13.91 -1.99 -13.50
C ASP A 177 13.62 -0.49 -13.56
N LEU A 178 13.20 0.10 -12.44
CA LEU A 178 12.72 1.48 -12.39
C LEU A 178 13.80 2.48 -11.97
N GLY A 179 14.91 2.02 -11.40
CA GLY A 179 15.98 2.88 -10.87
C GLY A 179 16.58 3.86 -11.89
N GLN A 180 16.73 3.43 -13.13
CA GLN A 180 17.23 4.27 -14.23
C GLN A 180 16.34 5.49 -14.54
N PHE A 181 15.06 5.48 -14.11
CA PHE A 181 14.11 6.58 -14.28
C PHE A 181 13.96 7.42 -13.01
N ASN A 182 14.94 7.38 -12.08
CA ASN A 182 14.85 8.06 -10.79
C ASN A 182 13.59 7.67 -9.97
N ILE A 183 13.10 6.43 -10.17
CA ILE A 183 12.01 5.85 -9.41
C ILE A 183 12.60 4.90 -8.38
N THR A 184 12.29 5.10 -7.10
CA THR A 184 12.72 4.19 -6.05
C THR A 184 11.58 3.28 -5.61
N VAL A 185 11.91 2.03 -5.32
CA VAL A 185 10.96 1.03 -4.79
C VAL A 185 11.57 0.43 -3.54
N ASN A 186 10.98 0.70 -2.39
CA ASN A 186 11.52 0.29 -1.10
C ASN A 186 10.45 -0.39 -0.23
N MET A 187 10.90 -1.26 0.67
CA MET A 187 10.04 -1.88 1.67
C MET A 187 10.39 -1.39 3.07
N ILE A 188 9.36 -1.04 3.83
CA ILE A 188 9.48 -0.81 5.27
C ILE A 188 8.93 -2.04 5.99
N SER A 189 9.80 -2.75 6.71
CA SER A 189 9.44 -3.95 7.45
C SER A 189 9.42 -3.64 8.94
N GLY A 190 8.27 -3.82 9.56
CA GLY A 190 8.05 -3.61 11.00
C GLY A 190 7.61 -4.89 11.71
N GLY A 191 7.61 -4.84 13.03
CA GLY A 191 6.98 -5.83 13.89
C GLY A 191 5.49 -5.56 14.09
N LEU A 192 4.90 -6.24 15.08
CA LEU A 192 3.50 -6.04 15.46
C LEU A 192 3.29 -4.62 16.03
N LEU A 193 2.33 -3.92 15.50
CA LEU A 193 1.93 -2.60 15.97
C LEU A 193 0.85 -2.74 17.04
N LYS A 194 1.03 -2.06 18.18
CA LYS A 194 0.13 -2.18 19.35
C LYS A 194 -1.29 -1.65 19.12
N ILE A 195 -1.52 -0.82 18.12
CA ILE A 195 -2.79 -0.12 17.93
C ILE A 195 -3.21 -0.23 16.45
N THR A 196 -3.63 -1.42 16.05
CA THR A 196 -4.28 -1.63 14.76
C THR A 196 -5.46 -2.59 14.94
N ASP A 197 -6.46 -2.50 14.06
CA ASP A 197 -7.62 -3.42 14.08
C ASP A 197 -7.22 -4.88 13.80
N ALA A 198 -5.97 -5.12 13.43
CA ALA A 198 -5.43 -6.42 13.11
C ALA A 198 -4.59 -7.04 14.25
N SER A 199 -4.34 -6.26 15.32
CA SER A 199 -3.51 -6.70 16.46
C SER A 199 -4.28 -6.69 17.77
#